data_78177471ddefe14a15cf0b3a8442be01
#
_entry.id   78177471ddefe14a15cf0b3a8442be01
#
_cell.length_a   1.000
_cell.length_b   1.000
_cell.length_c   1.000
_cell.angle_alpha   90.00
_cell.angle_beta   90.00
_cell.angle_gamma   90.00
#
_symmetry.space_group_name_H-M   'P 1'
#
loop_
_entity.id
_entity.type
_entity.pdbx_description
1 polymer ?
#
loop_
_entity_poly.entity_id
_entity_poly.type
_entity_poly.pdbx_seq_one_letter_code
_entity_poly.pdbx_strand_id
1 'polypeptide(L)'
;MINYMKNSFFRYFFLVAVLLSYTSVEAQQKAKDQSAEQQSHLLKPLDIAACMSWKRVESPDISPTGRWVTYRIAPMEYNSDDKESKILHLFDSRTRKEIVLPDVEQIQYYDADRAVYYEQADTVGNMKTILMSLPSGVKTEWTYKESFRPVEGVPYSVSVSNVPEDTVNHIPSFDCLVVRHLKTGTAFQIDSIGYYTLYNQNRSILFIRKQAKGNALCYGPLVGPYRTIYQSSVKKGLSSFSLDKEQMTGEFTVKDSLWYNFSLKNNTCDLVFDRKEIVIPAGMELVRANLSSSQKFLTMELRPYQEKINKDKKEEEIKPDKSFELELWTWDEYEVPTLQSRSRYSHPQYSKYIYDIASHKLTEVAPGHADLLEPDRAEEIHYVLYTDETPYRAQKDWLNEMPFDIYSVNVHTGEKQLVGRSYRTRPRWSMNGKWAVMYDPIAQVWNKFDGKTGEVTDISTAIGYPIFEETYDKPNPAPAYGIAGWTADGNNVLIYDAYDWWKIDLTGERQPECITKGYGRKNQRSIRKMTSNIDKEVFNPDETVIVSVWDENTMDEGIYSLDMKGRLKKLAEGPFIY
;
A
#
# COMPACT_ATOMS: atom_id res chain seq x y z
N MET A 1 -13.72 -12.03 -8.50
CA MET A 1 -12.27 -12.34 -8.34
C MET A 1 -11.63 -12.80 -9.65
N ILE A 2 -12.16 -13.83 -10.36
CA ILE A 2 -11.58 -14.33 -11.64
C ILE A 2 -11.50 -13.25 -12.75
N ASN A 3 -12.45 -12.34 -12.84
CA ASN A 3 -12.44 -11.26 -13.85
C ASN A 3 -11.44 -10.12 -13.52
N TYR A 4 -11.16 -9.86 -12.26
CA TYR A 4 -10.20 -8.82 -11.86
C TYR A 4 -8.76 -9.26 -12.16
N MET A 5 -8.47 -10.55 -12.00
CA MET A 5 -7.13 -11.12 -12.26
C MET A 5 -6.81 -11.22 -13.75
N LYS A 6 -7.79 -11.57 -14.60
CA LYS A 6 -7.62 -11.54 -16.07
C LYS A 6 -7.31 -10.12 -16.56
N ASN A 7 -7.93 -9.12 -15.95
CA ASN A 7 -7.74 -7.72 -16.33
C ASN A 7 -6.35 -7.17 -15.92
N SER A 8 -5.79 -7.60 -14.79
CA SER A 8 -4.44 -7.20 -14.39
C SER A 8 -3.38 -7.75 -15.35
N PHE A 9 -3.50 -9.03 -15.73
CA PHE A 9 -2.58 -9.67 -16.69
C PHE A 9 -2.57 -8.97 -18.05
N PHE A 10 -3.75 -8.62 -18.58
CA PHE A 10 -3.86 -7.86 -19.82
C PHE A 10 -3.35 -6.43 -19.71
N ARG A 11 -3.45 -5.78 -18.54
CA ARG A 11 -2.97 -4.41 -18.32
C ARG A 11 -1.47 -4.28 -18.59
N TYR A 12 -0.66 -5.21 -18.08
CA TYR A 12 0.80 -5.16 -18.24
C TYR A 12 1.28 -5.66 -19.60
N PHE A 13 0.65 -6.67 -20.16
CA PHE A 13 0.95 -7.14 -21.50
C PHE A 13 0.79 -6.03 -22.56
N PHE A 14 -0.21 -5.18 -22.37
CA PHE A 14 -0.49 -4.11 -23.31
C PHE A 14 0.45 -2.91 -23.18
N LEU A 15 0.88 -2.54 -21.95
CA LEU A 15 1.84 -1.45 -21.75
C LEU A 15 3.13 -1.76 -22.52
N VAL A 16 3.59 -2.98 -22.40
CA VAL A 16 4.77 -3.48 -23.12
C VAL A 16 4.53 -3.57 -24.61
N ALA A 17 3.37 -4.06 -25.06
CA ALA A 17 3.05 -4.17 -26.48
C ALA A 17 2.89 -2.79 -27.14
N VAL A 18 2.40 -1.78 -26.43
CA VAL A 18 2.29 -0.40 -26.93
C VAL A 18 3.65 0.28 -26.99
N LEU A 19 4.49 0.14 -25.96
CA LEU A 19 5.86 0.64 -25.97
C LEU A 19 6.68 -0.03 -27.10
N LEU A 20 6.57 -1.35 -27.26
CA LEU A 20 7.21 -2.10 -28.33
C LEU A 20 6.63 -1.79 -29.72
N SER A 21 5.33 -1.49 -29.85
CA SER A 21 4.74 -1.14 -31.15
C SER A 21 5.12 0.28 -31.60
N TYR A 22 5.29 1.23 -30.69
CA TYR A 22 5.73 2.57 -31.04
C TYR A 22 7.18 2.57 -31.53
N THR A 23 8.06 1.86 -30.85
CA THR A 23 9.45 1.69 -31.31
C THR A 23 9.55 0.77 -32.53
N SER A 24 8.72 -0.26 -32.64
CA SER A 24 8.75 -1.20 -33.77
C SER A 24 8.08 -0.66 -35.03
N VAL A 25 7.09 0.21 -34.94
CA VAL A 25 6.47 0.84 -36.14
C VAL A 25 7.40 1.88 -36.75
N GLU A 26 8.05 2.73 -35.96
CA GLU A 26 9.11 3.58 -36.48
C GLU A 26 10.34 2.78 -36.97
N ALA A 27 10.73 1.73 -36.26
CA ALA A 27 11.83 0.86 -36.69
C ALA A 27 11.47 0.02 -37.92
N GLN A 28 10.24 -0.51 -38.03
CA GLN A 28 9.79 -1.27 -39.21
C GLN A 28 9.50 -0.39 -40.42
N GLN A 29 9.05 0.84 -40.23
CA GLN A 29 8.90 1.81 -41.31
C GLN A 29 10.29 2.23 -41.83
N LYS A 30 11.23 2.54 -40.93
CA LYS A 30 12.63 2.80 -41.28
C LYS A 30 13.36 1.58 -41.88
N ALA A 31 13.06 0.37 -41.42
CA ALA A 31 13.64 -0.85 -42.00
C ALA A 31 13.10 -1.20 -43.40
N LYS A 32 11.86 -0.83 -43.74
CA LYS A 32 11.29 -0.96 -45.09
C LYS A 32 11.87 0.06 -46.05
N ASP A 33 12.17 1.26 -45.59
CA ASP A 33 12.81 2.29 -46.41
C ASP A 33 14.31 2.06 -46.59
N GLN A 34 14.95 1.34 -45.65
CA GLN A 34 16.38 0.96 -45.72
C GLN A 34 16.68 -0.24 -46.63
N SER A 35 15.68 -1.06 -46.98
CA SER A 35 15.87 -2.19 -47.91
C SER A 35 15.97 -1.77 -49.40
N ALA A 36 15.80 -0.48 -49.71
CA ALA A 36 15.88 0.08 -51.06
C ALA A 36 17.20 0.80 -51.39
N GLU A 37 18.06 1.08 -50.41
CA GLU A 37 19.36 1.73 -50.65
C GLU A 37 20.48 1.03 -49.86
N GLN A 38 21.19 0.11 -50.52
CA GLN A 38 22.50 -0.33 -50.08
C GLN A 38 23.54 0.78 -50.26
N GLN A 39 23.52 1.78 -49.37
CA GLN A 39 24.67 2.61 -49.10
C GLN A 39 25.07 2.47 -47.64
N SER A 40 26.36 2.24 -47.38
CA SER A 40 26.95 2.20 -46.05
C SER A 40 26.69 3.50 -45.30
N HIS A 41 25.55 3.61 -44.64
CA HIS A 41 25.29 4.73 -43.73
C HIS A 41 26.16 4.50 -42.48
N LEU A 42 27.26 5.19 -42.40
CA LEU A 42 27.91 5.48 -41.14
C LEU A 42 26.83 6.04 -40.19
N LEU A 43 26.52 5.33 -39.14
CA LEU A 43 25.63 5.80 -38.10
C LEU A 43 26.11 7.18 -37.67
N LYS A 44 25.22 8.17 -37.76
CA LYS A 44 25.53 9.53 -37.37
C LYS A 44 25.96 9.50 -35.89
N PRO A 45 27.13 10.07 -35.56
CA PRO A 45 27.54 10.10 -34.17
C PRO A 45 26.47 10.79 -33.31
N LEU A 46 26.25 10.28 -32.12
CA LEU A 46 25.31 10.87 -31.16
C LEU A 46 25.87 12.24 -30.76
N ASP A 47 25.18 13.31 -31.13
CA ASP A 47 25.52 14.66 -30.70
C ASP A 47 24.52 15.20 -29.67
N ILE A 48 24.87 16.31 -29.03
CA ILE A 48 24.03 16.93 -28.01
C ILE A 48 22.65 17.29 -28.57
N ALA A 49 22.59 17.77 -29.84
CA ALA A 49 21.32 18.14 -30.45
C ALA A 49 20.39 16.93 -30.65
N ALA A 50 20.96 15.77 -31.01
CA ALA A 50 20.19 14.52 -31.07
C ALA A 50 19.65 14.13 -29.71
N CYS A 51 20.49 14.20 -28.67
CA CYS A 51 20.04 13.90 -27.28
C CYS A 51 18.94 14.85 -26.79
N MET A 52 19.06 16.14 -27.09
CA MET A 52 18.06 17.15 -26.74
C MET A 52 16.74 16.99 -27.50
N SER A 53 16.74 16.32 -28.64
CA SER A 53 15.51 16.02 -29.38
C SER A 53 14.75 14.80 -28.89
N TRP A 54 15.34 14.02 -28.01
CA TRP A 54 14.70 12.82 -27.49
C TRP A 54 13.50 13.16 -26.60
N LYS A 55 12.48 12.33 -26.73
CA LYS A 55 11.27 12.42 -25.92
C LYS A 55 11.10 11.15 -25.13
N ARG A 56 10.47 11.27 -23.98
CA ARG A 56 10.12 10.13 -23.12
C ARG A 56 8.61 10.04 -22.94
N VAL A 57 8.13 8.85 -22.71
CA VAL A 57 6.75 8.61 -22.28
C VAL A 57 6.68 8.78 -20.78
N GLU A 58 5.76 9.62 -20.31
CA GLU A 58 5.53 9.89 -18.90
C GLU A 58 4.15 9.41 -18.46
N SER A 59 4.08 8.97 -17.20
CA SER A 59 2.84 8.59 -16.51
C SER A 59 1.94 7.65 -17.33
N PRO A 60 2.47 6.56 -17.90
CA PRO A 60 1.64 5.62 -18.63
C PRO A 60 0.69 4.91 -17.65
N ASP A 61 -0.58 4.81 -18.01
CA ASP A 61 -1.59 4.05 -17.26
C ASP A 61 -2.47 3.26 -18.22
N ILE A 62 -2.99 2.12 -17.74
CA ILE A 62 -3.85 1.24 -18.52
C ILE A 62 -5.22 1.12 -17.87
N SER A 63 -6.23 1.19 -18.71
CA SER A 63 -7.61 1.01 -18.29
C SER A 63 -7.89 -0.36 -17.65
N PRO A 64 -8.90 -0.47 -16.78
CA PRO A 64 -9.31 -1.72 -16.15
C PRO A 64 -9.50 -2.91 -17.10
N THR A 65 -9.94 -2.69 -18.33
CA THR A 65 -10.13 -3.75 -19.33
C THR A 65 -8.88 -4.03 -20.17
N GLY A 66 -7.83 -3.21 -20.04
CA GLY A 66 -6.62 -3.30 -20.85
C GLY A 66 -6.76 -2.78 -22.28
N ARG A 67 -7.89 -2.14 -22.62
CA ARG A 67 -8.12 -1.63 -23.95
C ARG A 67 -7.48 -0.27 -24.19
N TRP A 68 -7.56 0.63 -23.24
CA TRP A 68 -7.12 2.01 -23.36
C TRP A 68 -5.82 2.24 -22.61
N VAL A 69 -4.94 3.02 -23.19
CA VAL A 69 -3.67 3.43 -22.58
C VAL A 69 -3.62 4.94 -22.57
N THR A 70 -3.34 5.51 -21.40
CA THR A 70 -3.02 6.94 -21.29
C THR A 70 -1.53 7.14 -21.13
N TYR A 71 -1.01 8.21 -21.66
CA TYR A 71 0.38 8.61 -21.52
C TYR A 71 0.58 10.09 -21.90
N ARG A 72 1.74 10.62 -21.55
CA ARG A 72 2.23 11.92 -21.99
C ARG A 72 3.53 11.75 -22.75
N ILE A 73 3.84 12.69 -23.59
CA ILE A 73 5.13 12.78 -24.26
C ILE A 73 5.83 14.04 -23.74
N ALA A 74 6.99 13.87 -23.15
CA ALA A 74 7.79 14.97 -22.62
C ALA A 74 9.21 14.94 -23.17
N PRO A 75 9.90 16.10 -23.31
CA PRO A 75 11.32 16.12 -23.62
C PRO A 75 12.15 15.44 -22.53
N MET A 76 13.35 14.98 -22.86
CA MET A 76 14.26 14.37 -21.88
C MET A 76 14.67 15.36 -20.79
N GLU A 77 14.90 16.62 -21.11
CA GLU A 77 15.06 17.69 -20.12
C GLU A 77 13.69 18.14 -19.62
N TYR A 78 13.55 18.16 -18.30
CA TYR A 78 12.33 18.66 -17.66
C TYR A 78 12.21 20.18 -17.90
N ASN A 79 11.14 20.59 -18.54
CA ASN A 79 10.75 21.98 -18.66
C ASN A 79 9.27 22.12 -18.27
N SER A 80 8.99 22.77 -17.14
CA SER A 80 7.62 22.99 -16.64
C SER A 80 6.72 23.77 -17.62
N ASP A 81 7.31 24.49 -18.55
CA ASP A 81 6.59 25.34 -19.51
C ASP A 81 6.33 24.63 -20.84
N ASP A 82 6.79 23.39 -20.99
CA ASP A 82 6.57 22.64 -22.23
C ASP A 82 5.08 22.30 -22.39
N LYS A 83 4.49 22.84 -23.44
CA LYS A 83 3.07 22.64 -23.77
C LYS A 83 2.76 21.20 -24.19
N GLU A 84 3.71 20.47 -24.79
CA GLU A 84 3.50 19.09 -25.22
C GLU A 84 3.36 18.18 -24.00
N SER A 85 4.10 18.41 -22.92
CA SER A 85 4.01 17.64 -21.69
C SER A 85 2.66 17.78 -20.97
N LYS A 86 1.87 18.81 -21.29
CA LYS A 86 0.51 19.05 -20.77
C LYS A 86 -0.58 18.30 -21.55
N ILE A 87 -0.22 17.64 -22.64
CA ILE A 87 -1.16 16.91 -23.48
C ILE A 87 -1.26 15.47 -22.97
N LEU A 88 -2.47 15.05 -22.61
CA LEU A 88 -2.74 13.65 -22.27
C LEU A 88 -3.21 12.93 -23.54
N HIS A 89 -2.55 11.83 -23.86
CA HIS A 89 -2.88 10.95 -24.96
C HIS A 89 -3.70 9.76 -24.44
N LEU A 90 -4.79 9.44 -25.12
CA LEU A 90 -5.65 8.28 -24.83
C LEU A 90 -5.68 7.37 -26.06
N PHE A 91 -4.96 6.26 -26.01
CA PHE A 91 -4.75 5.33 -27.12
C PHE A 91 -5.64 4.11 -27.01
N ASP A 92 -6.40 3.79 -28.08
CA ASP A 92 -7.17 2.54 -28.19
C ASP A 92 -6.28 1.44 -28.79
N SER A 93 -5.90 0.50 -27.97
CA SER A 93 -5.05 -0.64 -28.36
C SER A 93 -5.67 -1.54 -29.44
N ARG A 94 -7.00 -1.59 -29.57
CA ARG A 94 -7.70 -2.41 -30.58
C ARG A 94 -7.74 -1.74 -31.95
N THR A 95 -8.08 -0.46 -31.98
CA THR A 95 -8.24 0.28 -33.23
C THR A 95 -6.98 1.02 -33.63
N ARG A 96 -6.00 1.14 -32.73
CA ARG A 96 -4.77 1.93 -32.86
C ARG A 96 -5.03 3.42 -33.13
N LYS A 97 -6.18 3.90 -32.69
CA LYS A 97 -6.54 5.32 -32.75
C LYS A 97 -6.25 6.00 -31.44
N GLU A 98 -5.98 7.29 -31.56
CA GLU A 98 -5.64 8.14 -30.41
C GLU A 98 -6.65 9.26 -30.28
N ILE A 99 -6.97 9.61 -29.04
CA ILE A 99 -7.71 10.80 -28.65
C ILE A 99 -6.75 11.69 -27.86
N VAL A 100 -6.61 12.92 -28.27
CA VAL A 100 -5.70 13.90 -27.66
C VAL A 100 -6.51 14.84 -26.77
N LEU A 101 -6.08 14.97 -25.52
CA LEU A 101 -6.75 15.76 -24.49
C LEU A 101 -5.80 16.84 -23.95
N PRO A 102 -5.81 18.05 -24.52
CA PRO A 102 -4.98 19.16 -24.05
C PRO A 102 -5.45 19.66 -22.69
N ASP A 103 -4.50 20.07 -21.86
CA ASP A 103 -4.75 20.67 -20.52
C ASP A 103 -5.59 19.79 -19.59
N VAL A 104 -5.47 18.46 -19.71
CA VAL A 104 -6.09 17.48 -18.84
C VAL A 104 -5.01 16.84 -17.98
N GLU A 105 -5.07 17.00 -16.66
CA GLU A 105 -4.07 16.44 -15.76
C GLU A 105 -4.18 14.92 -15.66
N GLN A 106 -5.38 14.40 -15.49
CA GLN A 106 -5.64 12.97 -15.38
C GLN A 106 -7.08 12.64 -15.77
N ILE A 107 -7.29 11.40 -16.15
CA ILE A 107 -8.63 10.88 -16.40
C ILE A 107 -8.92 9.72 -15.44
N GLN A 108 -10.19 9.43 -15.25
CA GLN A 108 -10.63 8.23 -14.57
C GLN A 108 -11.56 7.43 -15.48
N TYR A 109 -11.31 6.12 -15.57
CA TYR A 109 -12.13 5.23 -16.36
C TYR A 109 -13.46 4.93 -15.66
N TYR A 110 -14.52 4.82 -16.43
CA TYR A 110 -15.86 4.58 -15.96
C TYR A 110 -16.58 3.57 -16.85
N ASP A 111 -17.51 2.79 -16.24
CA ASP A 111 -18.39 1.84 -16.92
C ASP A 111 -17.62 0.82 -17.76
N ALA A 112 -16.67 0.10 -17.13
CA ALA A 112 -15.80 -0.87 -17.75
C ALA A 112 -15.11 -0.33 -19.02
N ASP A 113 -14.53 0.88 -18.92
CA ASP A 113 -13.82 1.61 -19.98
C ASP A 113 -14.70 2.03 -21.17
N ARG A 114 -16.02 2.10 -21.01
CA ARG A 114 -16.92 2.66 -22.02
C ARG A 114 -16.97 4.18 -21.98
N ALA A 115 -16.47 4.78 -20.92
CA ALA A 115 -16.33 6.23 -20.77
C ALA A 115 -15.13 6.58 -19.88
N VAL A 116 -14.68 7.81 -20.01
CA VAL A 116 -13.73 8.45 -19.10
C VAL A 116 -14.32 9.75 -18.60
N TYR A 117 -13.99 10.12 -17.37
CA TYR A 117 -14.28 11.46 -16.88
C TYR A 117 -13.01 12.16 -16.41
N TYR A 118 -13.02 13.48 -16.55
CA TYR A 118 -11.92 14.35 -16.19
C TYR A 118 -12.40 15.77 -15.89
N GLU A 119 -11.56 16.53 -15.22
CA GLU A 119 -11.79 17.95 -14.98
C GLU A 119 -10.96 18.78 -15.96
N GLN A 120 -11.54 19.84 -16.48
CA GLN A 120 -10.89 20.77 -17.38
C GLN A 120 -11.39 22.19 -17.10
N ALA A 121 -10.47 23.16 -17.06
CA ALA A 121 -10.84 24.56 -16.95
C ALA A 121 -11.50 25.08 -18.25
N ASP A 122 -12.53 25.90 -18.11
CA ASP A 122 -13.08 26.65 -19.24
C ASP A 122 -12.19 27.88 -19.58
N THR A 123 -12.55 28.61 -20.61
CA THR A 123 -11.81 29.80 -21.07
C THR A 123 -11.76 30.96 -20.05
N VAL A 124 -12.59 30.88 -19.00
CA VAL A 124 -12.68 31.88 -17.91
C VAL A 124 -12.01 31.36 -16.63
N GLY A 125 -11.55 30.09 -16.64
CA GLY A 125 -10.89 29.45 -15.51
C GLY A 125 -11.83 28.69 -14.55
N ASN A 126 -13.12 28.52 -14.87
CA ASN A 126 -14.01 27.69 -14.07
C ASN A 126 -13.80 26.22 -14.41
N MET A 127 -13.74 25.37 -13.38
CA MET A 127 -13.59 23.93 -13.59
C MET A 127 -14.92 23.30 -14.03
N LYS A 128 -14.82 22.49 -15.09
CA LYS A 128 -15.92 21.65 -15.59
C LYS A 128 -15.52 20.18 -15.46
N THR A 129 -16.48 19.35 -15.07
CA THR A 129 -16.33 17.90 -15.19
C THR A 129 -16.89 17.43 -16.52
N ILE A 130 -16.12 16.67 -17.25
CA ILE A 130 -16.46 16.14 -18.57
C ILE A 130 -16.52 14.62 -18.47
N LEU A 131 -17.65 14.04 -18.89
CA LEU A 131 -17.78 12.59 -19.13
C LEU A 131 -17.73 12.38 -20.64
N MET A 132 -16.72 11.66 -21.10
CA MET A 132 -16.53 11.36 -22.52
C MET A 132 -16.78 9.87 -22.77
N SER A 133 -17.72 9.57 -23.68
CA SER A 133 -18.01 8.19 -24.08
C SER A 133 -16.91 7.66 -25.01
N LEU A 134 -16.52 6.41 -24.85
CA LEU A 134 -15.49 5.75 -25.65
C LEU A 134 -16.07 4.63 -26.52
N PRO A 135 -15.62 4.45 -27.75
CA PRO A 135 -14.60 5.21 -28.47
C PRO A 135 -15.13 6.45 -29.21
N SER A 136 -16.42 6.81 -29.06
CA SER A 136 -17.07 7.85 -29.87
C SER A 136 -16.54 9.26 -29.64
N GLY A 137 -15.93 9.53 -28.47
CA GLY A 137 -15.47 10.85 -28.07
C GLY A 137 -16.60 11.86 -27.73
N VAL A 138 -17.86 11.39 -27.68
CA VAL A 138 -19.01 12.25 -27.34
C VAL A 138 -18.89 12.70 -25.88
N LYS A 139 -18.93 14.01 -25.67
CA LYS A 139 -18.74 14.64 -24.35
C LYS A 139 -20.08 15.09 -23.79
N THR A 140 -20.24 14.91 -22.48
CA THR A 140 -21.27 15.52 -21.67
C THR A 140 -20.59 16.34 -20.60
N GLU A 141 -20.95 17.61 -20.46
CA GLU A 141 -20.29 18.57 -19.59
C GLU A 141 -21.22 18.98 -18.45
N TRP A 142 -20.68 19.12 -17.24
CA TRP A 142 -21.37 19.66 -16.09
C TRP A 142 -20.53 20.75 -15.43
N THR A 143 -21.17 21.84 -15.12
CA THR A 143 -20.62 22.95 -14.34
C THR A 143 -21.31 22.97 -12.98
N TYR A 144 -20.85 22.13 -12.08
CA TYR A 144 -21.29 22.16 -10.69
C TYR A 144 -20.19 22.74 -9.81
N LYS A 145 -20.58 23.42 -8.75
CA LYS A 145 -19.63 23.92 -7.73
C LYS A 145 -19.00 22.78 -6.91
N GLU A 146 -19.54 21.59 -7.01
CA GLU A 146 -19.16 20.41 -6.25
C GLU A 146 -18.32 19.48 -7.14
N SER A 147 -17.33 18.81 -6.54
CA SER A 147 -16.58 17.78 -7.22
C SER A 147 -17.51 16.66 -7.68
N PHE A 148 -17.52 16.39 -8.97
CA PHE A 148 -18.39 15.41 -9.60
C PHE A 148 -17.59 14.12 -9.85
N ARG A 149 -17.98 13.03 -9.19
CA ARG A 149 -17.31 11.73 -9.35
C ARG A 149 -18.30 10.66 -9.74
N PRO A 150 -18.33 10.23 -11.01
CA PRO A 150 -19.08 9.05 -11.42
C PRO A 150 -18.65 7.81 -10.62
N VAL A 151 -19.62 7.00 -10.27
CA VAL A 151 -19.40 5.79 -9.46
C VAL A 151 -19.47 4.56 -10.35
N GLU A 152 -18.41 3.77 -10.36
CA GLU A 152 -18.31 2.58 -11.20
C GLU A 152 -19.46 1.60 -10.96
N GLY A 153 -20.04 1.07 -12.06
CA GLY A 153 -21.09 0.05 -12.02
C GLY A 153 -22.50 0.56 -11.71
N VAL A 154 -22.70 1.87 -11.51
CA VAL A 154 -24.01 2.49 -11.25
C VAL A 154 -24.16 3.79 -12.05
N PRO A 155 -25.39 4.17 -12.46
CA PRO A 155 -25.61 5.36 -13.27
C PRO A 155 -25.67 6.65 -12.43
N TYR A 156 -24.82 6.75 -11.41
CA TYR A 156 -24.81 7.88 -10.47
C TYR A 156 -23.41 8.47 -10.32
N SER A 157 -23.36 9.77 -10.02
CA SER A 157 -22.20 10.41 -9.41
C SER A 157 -22.48 10.69 -7.94
N VAL A 158 -21.40 10.76 -7.17
CA VAL A 158 -21.44 11.07 -5.75
C VAL A 158 -20.48 12.21 -5.47
N SER A 159 -20.97 13.23 -4.78
CA SER A 159 -20.15 14.38 -4.35
C SER A 159 -20.51 14.77 -2.91
N VAL A 160 -19.54 15.32 -2.18
CA VAL A 160 -19.76 15.91 -0.86
C VAL A 160 -19.87 17.41 -1.03
N SER A 161 -20.94 17.99 -0.52
CA SER A 161 -21.18 19.43 -0.51
C SER A 161 -21.36 19.90 0.92
N ASN A 162 -20.82 21.07 1.22
CA ASN A 162 -21.04 21.71 2.52
C ASN A 162 -22.23 22.66 2.42
N VAL A 163 -23.23 22.45 3.27
CA VAL A 163 -24.34 23.37 3.44
C VAL A 163 -23.94 24.40 4.50
N PRO A 164 -23.86 25.69 4.17
CA PRO A 164 -23.45 26.73 5.11
C PRO A 164 -24.42 26.88 6.26
N GLU A 165 -23.97 27.48 7.34
CA GLU A 165 -24.78 27.79 8.49
C GLU A 165 -25.95 28.72 8.11
N ASP A 166 -27.16 28.35 8.53
CA ASP A 166 -28.32 29.23 8.48
C ASP A 166 -28.49 29.94 9.83
N THR A 167 -27.99 31.14 9.91
CA THR A 167 -28.02 31.97 11.12
C THR A 167 -29.47 32.41 11.52
N VAL A 168 -30.40 32.42 10.56
CA VAL A 168 -31.79 32.82 10.81
C VAL A 168 -32.54 31.70 11.51
N ASN A 169 -32.35 30.46 11.07
CA ASN A 169 -33.02 29.29 11.65
C ASN A 169 -32.13 28.54 12.67
N HIS A 170 -30.95 29.06 13.00
CA HIS A 170 -30.00 28.45 13.91
C HIS A 170 -29.59 27.03 13.52
N ILE A 171 -29.48 26.74 12.21
CA ILE A 171 -29.03 25.46 11.68
C ILE A 171 -27.52 25.55 11.45
N PRO A 172 -26.68 24.80 12.17
CA PRO A 172 -25.25 24.81 11.97
C PRO A 172 -24.88 24.25 10.60
N SER A 173 -23.72 24.64 10.06
CA SER A 173 -23.19 24.09 8.82
C SER A 173 -23.03 22.57 8.90
N PHE A 174 -23.35 21.88 7.83
CA PHE A 174 -23.19 20.42 7.75
C PHE A 174 -22.79 19.96 6.36
N ASP A 175 -22.13 18.80 6.30
CA ASP A 175 -21.81 18.15 5.05
C ASP A 175 -22.97 17.29 4.59
N CYS A 176 -23.29 17.36 3.31
CA CYS A 176 -24.27 16.48 2.68
C CYS A 176 -23.62 15.70 1.53
N LEU A 177 -24.11 14.49 1.30
CA LEU A 177 -23.74 13.69 0.13
C LEU A 177 -24.83 13.88 -0.93
N VAL A 178 -24.41 14.38 -2.09
CA VAL A 178 -25.28 14.55 -3.25
C VAL A 178 -25.07 13.36 -4.19
N VAL A 179 -26.11 12.57 -4.39
CA VAL A 179 -26.15 11.45 -5.34
C VAL A 179 -26.95 11.90 -6.55
N ARG A 180 -26.29 12.03 -7.71
CA ARG A 180 -26.91 12.56 -8.93
C ARG A 180 -26.94 11.51 -10.02
N HIS A 181 -28.09 11.33 -10.65
CA HIS A 181 -28.23 10.41 -11.78
C HIS A 181 -27.61 11.00 -13.05
N LEU A 182 -26.67 10.28 -13.67
CA LEU A 182 -25.84 10.78 -14.78
C LEU A 182 -26.61 11.17 -16.03
N LYS A 183 -27.75 10.51 -16.33
CA LYS A 183 -28.53 10.82 -17.53
C LYS A 183 -29.60 11.89 -17.30
N THR A 184 -30.30 11.82 -16.16
CA THR A 184 -31.45 12.71 -15.89
C THR A 184 -31.07 13.99 -15.16
N GLY A 185 -29.88 14.01 -14.52
CA GLY A 185 -29.45 15.11 -13.65
C GLY A 185 -30.18 15.16 -12.31
N THR A 186 -31.17 14.28 -12.07
CA THR A 186 -31.92 14.23 -10.81
C THR A 186 -30.98 13.98 -9.65
N ALA A 187 -31.03 14.83 -8.62
CA ALA A 187 -30.20 14.72 -7.44
C ALA A 187 -31.01 14.22 -6.23
N PHE A 188 -30.39 13.38 -5.46
CA PHE A 188 -30.84 12.93 -4.16
C PHE A 188 -29.77 13.34 -3.12
N GLN A 189 -30.21 13.86 -1.96
CA GLN A 189 -29.30 14.39 -0.95
C GLN A 189 -29.41 13.59 0.34
N ILE A 190 -28.27 13.29 0.96
CA ILE A 190 -28.14 12.69 2.29
C ILE A 190 -27.53 13.74 3.20
N ASP A 191 -28.34 14.29 4.11
CA ASP A 191 -27.90 15.36 4.99
C ASP A 191 -27.10 14.87 6.19
N SER A 192 -26.26 15.76 6.71
CA SER A 192 -25.48 15.56 7.93
C SER A 192 -24.60 14.32 7.88
N ILE A 193 -23.99 14.08 6.72
CA ILE A 193 -23.12 12.92 6.53
C ILE A 193 -21.76 13.14 7.21
N GLY A 194 -21.25 12.06 7.81
CA GLY A 194 -19.87 11.96 8.23
C GLY A 194 -19.06 11.07 7.30
N TYR A 195 -18.31 10.12 7.87
CA TYR A 195 -17.58 9.12 7.09
C TYR A 195 -18.55 8.17 6.39
N TYR A 196 -18.23 7.78 5.13
CA TYR A 196 -19.06 6.83 4.38
C TYR A 196 -18.21 5.92 3.51
N THR A 197 -18.77 4.78 3.12
CA THR A 197 -18.22 3.86 2.10
C THR A 197 -19.32 3.28 1.24
N LEU A 198 -19.00 3.03 -0.04
CA LEU A 198 -19.88 2.31 -0.96
C LEU A 198 -19.54 0.82 -0.96
N TYR A 199 -20.56 -0.03 -1.06
CA TYR A 199 -20.40 -1.48 -1.07
C TYR A 199 -21.45 -2.13 -2.00
N ASN A 200 -21.44 -3.47 -2.12
CA ASN A 200 -22.34 -4.21 -3.01
C ASN A 200 -22.27 -3.67 -4.45
N GLN A 201 -21.06 -3.68 -5.03
CA GLN A 201 -20.81 -3.11 -6.36
C GLN A 201 -21.26 -1.63 -6.48
N ASN A 202 -21.05 -0.87 -5.42
CA ASN A 202 -21.41 0.54 -5.30
C ASN A 202 -22.92 0.86 -5.34
N ARG A 203 -23.79 -0.15 -5.24
CA ARG A 203 -25.26 0.03 -5.22
C ARG A 203 -25.80 0.38 -3.84
N SER A 204 -24.99 0.22 -2.81
CA SER A 204 -25.36 0.45 -1.41
C SER A 204 -24.34 1.34 -0.73
N ILE A 205 -24.78 2.03 0.32
CA ILE A 205 -23.96 2.93 1.14
C ILE A 205 -24.07 2.58 2.61
N LEU A 206 -22.93 2.61 3.30
CA LEU A 206 -22.82 2.62 4.76
C LEU A 206 -22.23 3.97 5.16
N PHE A 207 -22.85 4.66 6.10
CA PHE A 207 -22.42 6.01 6.48
C PHE A 207 -22.77 6.37 7.92
N ILE A 208 -22.00 7.31 8.45
CA ILE A 208 -22.30 7.93 9.74
C ILE A 208 -23.17 9.16 9.49
N ARG A 209 -24.35 9.19 10.11
CA ARG A 209 -25.20 10.38 10.17
C ARG A 209 -24.87 11.16 11.44
N LYS A 210 -24.43 12.40 11.28
CA LYS A 210 -24.19 13.32 12.38
C LYS A 210 -25.52 13.80 12.95
N GLN A 211 -25.70 13.74 14.27
CA GLN A 211 -26.92 14.17 14.95
C GLN A 211 -26.59 14.91 16.25
N ALA A 212 -27.50 15.77 16.71
CA ALA A 212 -27.28 16.58 17.91
C ALA A 212 -27.08 15.75 19.19
N LYS A 213 -27.79 14.62 19.32
CA LYS A 213 -27.74 13.74 20.51
C LYS A 213 -26.71 12.60 20.41
N GLY A 214 -26.11 12.39 19.25
CA GLY A 214 -25.16 11.32 19.02
C GLY A 214 -25.24 10.83 17.57
N ASN A 215 -24.10 10.38 17.03
CA ASN A 215 -24.02 9.92 15.64
C ASN A 215 -24.67 8.54 15.46
N ALA A 216 -25.28 8.31 14.31
CA ALA A 216 -25.86 7.02 13.94
C ALA A 216 -25.08 6.37 12.82
N LEU A 217 -24.90 5.05 12.86
CA LEU A 217 -24.41 4.26 11.74
C LEU A 217 -25.59 3.77 10.92
N CYS A 218 -25.68 4.23 9.68
CA CYS A 218 -26.80 3.99 8.77
C CYS A 218 -26.33 3.28 7.50
N TYR A 219 -27.19 2.42 6.94
CA TYR A 219 -26.90 1.73 5.69
C TYR A 219 -28.16 1.51 4.85
N GLY A 220 -27.98 1.25 3.56
CA GLY A 220 -29.07 0.96 2.64
C GLY A 220 -28.69 1.15 1.16
N PRO A 221 -29.66 1.11 0.24
CA PRO A 221 -29.42 1.45 -1.15
C PRO A 221 -28.86 2.85 -1.31
N LEU A 222 -28.08 3.11 -2.37
CA LEU A 222 -27.43 4.41 -2.59
C LEU A 222 -28.41 5.59 -2.60
N VAL A 223 -29.62 5.39 -3.05
CA VAL A 223 -30.69 6.41 -3.08
C VAL A 223 -31.81 6.19 -2.03
N GLY A 224 -31.51 5.39 -0.98
CA GLY A 224 -32.44 5.09 0.12
C GLY A 224 -33.52 4.03 -0.20
N PRO A 225 -34.34 3.64 0.75
CA PRO A 225 -34.35 4.07 2.14
C PRO A 225 -33.20 3.52 2.98
N TYR A 226 -32.88 4.19 4.11
CA TYR A 226 -31.78 3.79 5.01
C TYR A 226 -32.28 3.19 6.31
N ARG A 227 -31.51 2.23 6.83
CA ARG A 227 -31.70 1.61 8.14
C ARG A 227 -30.58 2.08 9.08
N THR A 228 -30.91 2.22 10.36
CA THR A 228 -29.94 2.48 11.41
C THR A 228 -29.56 1.16 12.07
N ILE A 229 -28.27 0.83 12.08
CA ILE A 229 -27.76 -0.37 12.75
C ILE A 229 -27.23 -0.07 14.16
N TYR A 230 -26.77 1.18 14.38
CA TYR A 230 -26.30 1.63 15.67
C TYR A 230 -26.64 3.11 15.89
N GLN A 231 -27.03 3.45 17.11
CA GLN A 231 -27.27 4.83 17.55
C GLN A 231 -26.43 5.13 18.77
N SER A 232 -25.47 6.05 18.64
CA SER A 232 -24.68 6.50 19.78
C SER A 232 -25.52 7.38 20.70
N SER A 233 -25.42 7.13 22.01
CA SER A 233 -25.97 8.02 23.03
C SER A 233 -25.04 9.21 23.35
N VAL A 234 -23.87 9.24 22.75
CA VAL A 234 -22.79 10.19 23.04
C VAL A 234 -22.52 11.08 21.85
N LYS A 235 -22.55 12.39 22.06
CA LYS A 235 -22.21 13.38 21.04
C LYS A 235 -20.78 13.17 20.54
N LYS A 236 -20.58 13.08 19.20
CA LYS A 236 -19.28 12.83 18.55
C LYS A 236 -18.58 11.54 19.00
N GLY A 237 -19.32 10.55 19.51
CA GLY A 237 -18.74 9.30 19.98
C GLY A 237 -18.31 8.34 18.87
N LEU A 238 -18.99 8.40 17.71
CA LEU A 238 -18.71 7.56 16.53
C LEU A 238 -18.22 8.48 15.41
N SER A 239 -17.00 8.25 14.90
CA SER A 239 -16.35 9.09 13.87
C SER A 239 -15.98 8.33 12.60
N SER A 240 -15.68 7.04 12.71
CA SER A 240 -15.25 6.19 11.61
C SER A 240 -15.66 4.73 11.85
N PHE A 241 -15.58 3.92 10.82
CA PHE A 241 -15.80 2.48 10.87
C PHE A 241 -14.93 1.78 9.81
N SER A 242 -14.68 0.48 9.96
CA SER A 242 -14.17 -0.39 8.91
C SER A 242 -15.28 -1.30 8.37
N LEU A 243 -15.19 -1.73 7.12
CA LEU A 243 -16.13 -2.65 6.48
C LEU A 243 -15.40 -3.64 5.60
N ASP A 244 -15.50 -4.92 5.90
CA ASP A 244 -15.21 -6.00 4.97
C ASP A 244 -16.38 -6.12 3.98
N LYS A 245 -16.13 -5.70 2.73
CA LYS A 245 -17.16 -5.65 1.68
C LYS A 245 -17.57 -7.02 1.16
N GLU A 246 -16.75 -8.05 1.37
CA GLU A 246 -17.03 -9.42 0.94
C GLU A 246 -17.90 -10.14 1.96
N GLN A 247 -17.57 -10.01 3.23
CA GLN A 247 -18.31 -10.62 4.33
C GLN A 247 -19.51 -9.80 4.78
N MET A 248 -19.55 -8.50 4.44
CA MET A 248 -20.57 -7.54 4.88
C MET A 248 -20.59 -7.37 6.40
N THR A 249 -19.43 -7.49 7.02
CA THR A 249 -19.19 -7.30 8.45
C THR A 249 -18.20 -6.16 8.66
N GLY A 250 -18.24 -5.53 9.80
CA GLY A 250 -17.32 -4.45 10.11
C GLY A 250 -17.24 -4.14 11.59
N GLU A 251 -16.44 -3.15 11.90
CA GLU A 251 -16.19 -2.73 13.28
C GLU A 251 -16.12 -1.21 13.38
N PHE A 252 -16.34 -0.69 14.56
CA PHE A 252 -16.12 0.71 14.90
C PHE A 252 -15.88 0.88 16.39
N THR A 253 -15.30 2.03 16.75
CA THR A 253 -15.10 2.42 18.14
C THR A 253 -15.95 3.62 18.49
N VAL A 254 -16.40 3.69 19.75
CA VAL A 254 -17.12 4.82 20.32
C VAL A 254 -16.29 5.43 21.43
N LYS A 255 -15.85 6.70 21.25
CA LYS A 255 -14.98 7.43 22.19
C LYS A 255 -13.68 6.70 22.51
N ASP A 256 -13.14 5.93 21.58
CA ASP A 256 -11.93 5.13 21.78
C ASP A 256 -11.99 4.21 23.02
N SER A 257 -13.21 3.83 23.42
CA SER A 257 -13.46 3.09 24.65
C SER A 257 -14.32 1.86 24.47
N LEU A 258 -15.26 1.88 23.53
CA LEU A 258 -16.16 0.79 23.27
C LEU A 258 -15.98 0.29 21.85
N TRP A 259 -15.67 -0.98 21.68
CA TRP A 259 -15.51 -1.64 20.39
C TRP A 259 -16.76 -2.41 20.03
N TYR A 260 -17.30 -2.15 18.86
CA TYR A 260 -18.48 -2.80 18.32
C TYR A 260 -18.17 -3.52 17.03
N ASN A 261 -18.78 -4.68 16.86
CA ASN A 261 -18.89 -5.35 15.58
C ASN A 261 -20.30 -5.22 15.02
N PHE A 262 -20.41 -5.18 13.71
CA PHE A 262 -21.70 -5.21 13.05
C PHE A 262 -21.72 -6.14 11.85
N SER A 263 -22.91 -6.63 11.53
CA SER A 263 -23.18 -7.40 10.31
C SER A 263 -24.34 -6.78 9.56
N LEU A 264 -24.07 -6.28 8.36
CA LEU A 264 -25.10 -5.71 7.48
C LEU A 264 -26.04 -6.80 6.95
N LYS A 265 -25.53 -8.03 6.81
CA LYS A 265 -26.29 -9.19 6.35
C LYS A 265 -27.31 -9.63 7.39
N ASN A 266 -26.92 -9.67 8.64
CA ASN A 266 -27.76 -10.13 9.75
C ASN A 266 -28.49 -8.97 10.46
N ASN A 267 -28.13 -7.73 10.15
CA ASN A 267 -28.59 -6.52 10.83
C ASN A 267 -28.36 -6.54 12.34
N THR A 268 -27.16 -6.98 12.75
CA THR A 268 -26.72 -7.05 14.15
C THR A 268 -25.60 -6.06 14.42
N CYS A 269 -25.52 -5.60 15.65
CA CYS A 269 -24.45 -4.74 16.15
C CYS A 269 -24.23 -5.06 17.63
N ASP A 270 -23.09 -5.66 17.93
CA ASP A 270 -22.77 -6.20 19.23
C ASP A 270 -21.54 -5.51 19.83
N LEU A 271 -21.60 -5.20 21.13
CA LEU A 271 -20.45 -4.73 21.89
C LEU A 271 -19.48 -5.91 22.05
N VAL A 272 -18.25 -5.74 21.57
CA VAL A 272 -17.18 -6.73 21.69
C VAL A 272 -16.41 -6.52 22.98
N PHE A 273 -16.13 -5.23 23.31
CA PHE A 273 -15.24 -4.92 24.40
C PHE A 273 -15.48 -3.50 24.96
N ASP A 274 -15.38 -3.35 26.30
CA ASP A 274 -15.35 -2.06 27.01
C ASP A 274 -13.97 -1.82 27.62
N ARG A 275 -13.33 -0.72 27.27
CA ARG A 275 -12.02 -0.31 27.81
C ARG A 275 -11.97 -0.30 29.35
N LYS A 276 -13.09 -0.09 30.02
CA LYS A 276 -13.16 -0.10 31.50
C LYS A 276 -12.76 -1.43 32.12
N GLU A 277 -12.81 -2.51 31.34
CA GLU A 277 -12.38 -3.84 31.76
C GLU A 277 -10.85 -3.97 31.87
N ILE A 278 -10.09 -3.05 31.24
CA ILE A 278 -8.64 -3.08 31.25
C ILE A 278 -8.10 -2.38 32.49
N VAL A 279 -7.35 -3.11 33.30
CA VAL A 279 -6.54 -2.54 34.39
C VAL A 279 -5.20 -2.09 33.82
N ILE A 280 -5.06 -0.79 33.60
CA ILE A 280 -3.80 -0.18 33.14
C ILE A 280 -2.82 -0.10 34.31
N PRO A 281 -1.51 -0.41 34.11
CA PRO A 281 -0.49 -0.28 35.14
C PRO A 281 -0.45 1.15 35.74
N ALA A 282 -0.22 1.23 37.04
CA ALA A 282 -0.17 2.50 37.76
C ALA A 282 0.88 3.45 37.14
N GLY A 283 0.53 4.70 36.95
CA GLY A 283 1.40 5.71 36.35
C GLY A 283 1.50 5.64 34.81
N MET A 284 0.71 4.79 34.16
CA MET A 284 0.63 4.71 32.71
C MET A 284 -0.72 5.23 32.20
N GLU A 285 -0.73 5.70 30.93
CA GLU A 285 -1.95 6.02 30.23
C GLU A 285 -2.01 5.32 28.85
N LEU A 286 -3.20 4.95 28.43
CA LEU A 286 -3.43 4.36 27.11
C LEU A 286 -3.43 5.44 26.04
N VAL A 287 -2.61 5.25 25.02
CA VAL A 287 -2.53 6.12 23.84
C VAL A 287 -3.37 5.59 22.70
N ARG A 288 -3.18 4.31 22.39
CA ARG A 288 -3.88 3.62 21.29
C ARG A 288 -4.21 2.19 21.66
N ALA A 289 -5.31 1.67 21.13
CA ALA A 289 -5.63 0.26 21.17
C ALA A 289 -6.25 -0.16 19.85
N ASN A 290 -5.79 -1.28 19.30
CA ASN A 290 -6.30 -1.88 18.07
C ASN A 290 -6.77 -3.30 18.36
N LEU A 291 -7.96 -3.64 17.88
CA LEU A 291 -8.50 -4.99 18.00
C LEU A 291 -7.88 -5.88 16.91
N SER A 292 -7.44 -7.08 17.28
CA SER A 292 -6.96 -8.08 16.32
C SER A 292 -8.07 -8.53 15.39
N SER A 293 -7.72 -8.99 14.19
CA SER A 293 -8.69 -9.53 13.22
C SER A 293 -9.47 -10.75 13.77
N SER A 294 -8.87 -11.52 14.67
CA SER A 294 -9.53 -12.61 15.40
C SER A 294 -10.49 -12.16 16.50
N GLN A 295 -10.45 -10.86 16.88
CA GLN A 295 -11.22 -10.25 17.96
C GLN A 295 -10.96 -10.84 19.36
N LYS A 296 -9.86 -11.55 19.51
CA LYS A 296 -9.46 -12.17 20.78
C LYS A 296 -8.48 -11.33 21.58
N PHE A 297 -7.77 -10.42 20.92
CA PHE A 297 -6.67 -9.64 21.49
C PHE A 297 -6.80 -8.16 21.13
N LEU A 298 -6.31 -7.31 22.03
CA LEU A 298 -6.04 -5.90 21.75
C LEU A 298 -4.54 -5.66 21.79
N THR A 299 -3.99 -5.08 20.74
CA THR A 299 -2.65 -4.50 20.78
C THR A 299 -2.75 -3.07 21.28
N MET A 300 -2.00 -2.73 22.31
CA MET A 300 -2.11 -1.48 23.02
C MET A 300 -0.78 -0.75 23.09
N GLU A 301 -0.84 0.57 23.01
CA GLU A 301 0.28 1.47 23.24
C GLU A 301 0.06 2.24 24.52
N LEU A 302 0.96 2.07 25.48
CA LEU A 302 0.94 2.78 26.75
C LEU A 302 2.17 3.69 26.86
N ARG A 303 2.00 4.82 27.55
CA ARG A 303 3.10 5.71 27.95
C ARG A 303 2.99 6.09 29.43
N PRO A 304 4.06 6.56 30.04
CA PRO A 304 3.98 7.19 31.37
C PRO A 304 2.96 8.33 31.35
N TYR A 305 2.13 8.38 32.38
CA TYR A 305 1.17 9.47 32.54
C TYR A 305 1.91 10.81 32.62
N GLN A 306 1.57 11.72 31.73
CA GLN A 306 2.06 13.09 31.76
C GLN A 306 0.94 13.98 32.30
N GLU A 307 1.19 14.64 33.43
CA GLU A 307 0.25 15.62 33.95
C GLU A 307 0.04 16.70 32.88
N LYS A 308 -1.21 16.90 32.47
CA LYS A 308 -1.52 17.95 31.49
C LYS A 308 -1.19 19.28 32.16
N ILE A 309 -0.12 19.91 31.77
CA ILE A 309 0.19 21.30 32.13
C ILE A 309 -1.01 22.11 31.61
N ASN A 310 -1.82 22.60 32.55
CA ASN A 310 -2.97 23.42 32.24
C ASN A 310 -2.43 24.73 31.66
N LYS A 311 -2.47 24.89 30.34
CA LYS A 311 -2.04 26.09 29.61
C LYS A 311 -2.84 27.33 30.03
N ASP A 312 -3.92 27.17 30.80
CA ASP A 312 -4.74 28.24 31.33
C ASP A 312 -4.21 28.81 32.67
N LYS A 313 -3.33 28.13 33.38
CA LYS A 313 -2.51 28.78 34.36
C LYS A 313 -1.39 29.51 33.60
N LYS A 314 -1.57 30.81 33.40
CA LYS A 314 -0.45 31.70 33.15
C LYS A 314 0.51 31.50 34.33
N GLU A 315 1.45 30.55 34.20
CA GLU A 315 2.71 30.66 34.90
C GLU A 315 3.21 32.03 34.49
N GLU A 316 3.54 32.87 35.47
CA GLU A 316 4.37 34.04 35.21
C GLU A 316 5.55 33.49 34.44
N GLU A 317 5.55 33.67 33.12
CA GLU A 317 6.67 33.31 32.27
C GLU A 317 7.86 34.00 32.89
N ILE A 318 8.70 33.25 33.60
CA ILE A 318 10.09 33.64 33.83
C ILE A 318 10.60 33.76 32.39
N LYS A 319 10.57 35.01 31.89
CA LYS A 319 11.11 35.30 30.56
C LYS A 319 12.55 34.79 30.60
N PRO A 320 12.89 33.75 29.81
CA PRO A 320 14.26 33.26 29.83
C PRO A 320 15.15 34.45 29.53
N ASP A 321 16.23 34.59 30.29
CA ASP A 321 17.23 35.58 30.00
C ASP A 321 17.74 35.34 28.59
N LYS A 322 17.35 36.19 27.64
CA LYS A 322 17.73 36.09 26.25
C LYS A 322 19.18 36.52 25.98
N SER A 323 19.96 36.75 27.02
CA SER A 323 21.35 37.17 26.89
C SER A 323 22.26 36.09 26.30
N PHE A 324 21.92 34.83 26.45
CA PHE A 324 22.62 33.71 25.81
C PHE A 324 21.71 32.51 25.66
N GLU A 325 22.02 31.68 24.66
CA GLU A 325 21.39 30.36 24.41
C GLU A 325 22.47 29.32 24.69
N LEU A 326 22.21 28.40 25.62
CA LEU A 326 23.11 27.31 25.97
C LEU A 326 22.57 26.00 25.43
N GLU A 327 23.30 25.38 24.51
CA GLU A 327 23.06 23.98 24.10
C GLU A 327 24.16 23.12 24.73
N LEU A 328 23.76 22.17 25.55
CA LEU A 328 24.68 21.23 26.20
C LEU A 328 24.63 19.90 25.45
N TRP A 329 25.76 19.47 24.89
CA TRP A 329 25.91 18.21 24.24
C TRP A 329 26.92 17.34 24.97
N THR A 330 26.55 16.10 25.23
CA THR A 330 27.43 15.17 25.92
C THR A 330 28.05 14.17 24.94
N TRP A 331 29.22 13.65 25.27
CA TRP A 331 29.97 12.73 24.41
C TRP A 331 29.31 11.37 24.23
N ASP A 332 28.37 11.02 25.10
CA ASP A 332 27.65 9.76 25.15
C ASP A 332 26.29 9.82 24.43
N GLU A 333 26.00 10.93 23.76
CA GLU A 333 24.78 11.04 22.94
C GLU A 333 24.89 10.21 21.65
N TYR A 334 23.80 9.50 21.30
CA TYR A 334 23.77 8.61 20.15
C TYR A 334 23.63 9.31 18.80
N GLU A 335 23.19 10.56 18.80
CA GLU A 335 22.97 11.35 17.59
C GLU A 335 23.75 12.64 17.64
N VAL A 336 24.33 13.02 16.50
CA VAL A 336 24.99 14.33 16.40
C VAL A 336 23.97 15.45 16.57
N PRO A 337 24.38 16.59 17.16
CA PRO A 337 23.48 17.69 17.51
C PRO A 337 22.61 18.21 16.35
N THR A 338 23.16 18.24 15.15
CA THR A 338 22.42 18.64 13.93
C THR A 338 21.28 17.70 13.60
N LEU A 339 21.40 16.42 13.91
CA LEU A 339 20.29 15.44 13.76
C LEU A 339 19.29 15.62 14.90
N GLN A 340 19.74 15.77 16.14
CA GLN A 340 18.87 16.01 17.29
C GLN A 340 18.01 17.27 17.09
N SER A 341 18.59 18.36 16.59
CA SER A 341 17.84 19.59 16.33
C SER A 341 16.79 19.44 15.21
N ARG A 342 17.03 18.55 14.23
CA ARG A 342 16.07 18.22 13.16
C ARG A 342 15.01 17.23 13.63
N SER A 343 15.35 16.30 14.53
CA SER A 343 14.45 15.30 15.10
C SER A 343 13.69 15.78 16.34
N ARG A 344 13.49 17.10 16.51
CA ARG A 344 12.65 17.68 17.58
C ARG A 344 11.25 17.07 17.69
N TYR A 345 10.82 16.37 16.67
CA TYR A 345 9.69 15.44 16.71
C TYR A 345 10.21 14.02 16.95
N SER A 346 10.85 13.79 18.11
CA SER A 346 11.10 12.43 18.57
C SER A 346 9.75 11.71 18.57
N HIS A 347 9.66 10.62 17.82
CA HIS A 347 8.46 9.79 17.89
C HIS A 347 8.26 9.37 19.33
N PRO A 348 7.11 9.68 19.93
CA PRO A 348 6.87 9.31 21.32
C PRO A 348 7.03 7.81 21.47
N GLN A 349 7.85 7.39 22.41
CA GLN A 349 8.15 5.99 22.66
C GLN A 349 7.03 5.40 23.51
N TYR A 350 6.23 4.52 22.94
CA TYR A 350 5.13 3.86 23.60
C TYR A 350 5.46 2.39 23.83
N SER A 351 5.43 1.94 25.08
CA SER A 351 5.49 0.50 25.36
C SER A 351 4.29 -0.22 24.77
N LYS A 352 4.53 -1.40 24.18
CA LYS A 352 3.52 -2.20 23.51
C LYS A 352 3.03 -3.30 24.43
N TYR A 353 1.72 -3.46 24.48
CA TYR A 353 1.05 -4.48 25.30
C TYR A 353 0.08 -5.26 24.44
N ILE A 354 -0.11 -6.52 24.79
CA ILE A 354 -1.23 -7.33 24.30
C ILE A 354 -2.17 -7.62 25.47
N TYR A 355 -3.45 -7.34 25.25
CA TYR A 355 -4.51 -7.67 26.16
C TYR A 355 -5.34 -8.82 25.60
N ASP A 356 -5.37 -9.94 26.31
CA ASP A 356 -6.19 -11.10 26.00
C ASP A 356 -7.59 -10.87 26.57
N ILE A 357 -8.59 -10.80 25.71
CA ILE A 357 -9.97 -10.46 26.08
C ILE A 357 -10.60 -11.55 26.93
N ALA A 358 -10.29 -12.82 26.65
CA ALA A 358 -10.89 -13.95 27.37
C ALA A 358 -10.34 -14.11 28.79
N SER A 359 -9.03 -13.94 28.97
CA SER A 359 -8.36 -14.08 30.26
C SER A 359 -8.26 -12.78 31.05
N HIS A 360 -8.64 -11.64 30.46
CA HIS A 360 -8.47 -10.27 31.01
C HIS A 360 -7.02 -9.95 31.39
N LYS A 361 -6.05 -10.56 30.71
CA LYS A 361 -4.63 -10.40 31.01
C LYS A 361 -3.98 -9.38 30.10
N LEU A 362 -3.29 -8.40 30.70
CA LEU A 362 -2.45 -7.42 29.99
C LEU A 362 -0.98 -7.83 30.12
N THR A 363 -0.28 -8.00 29.01
CA THR A 363 1.13 -8.42 28.97
C THR A 363 1.94 -7.41 28.18
N GLU A 364 3.04 -6.91 28.74
CA GLU A 364 4.00 -6.08 28.01
C GLU A 364 4.80 -6.94 27.05
N VAL A 365 4.74 -6.59 25.76
CA VAL A 365 5.37 -7.37 24.67
C VAL A 365 6.52 -6.65 23.99
N ALA A 366 6.62 -5.32 24.10
CA ALA A 366 7.78 -4.61 23.62
C ALA A 366 7.98 -3.30 24.41
N PRO A 367 9.24 -2.92 24.71
CA PRO A 367 9.54 -1.62 25.33
C PRO A 367 9.29 -0.47 24.35
N GLY A 368 9.20 0.76 24.86
CA GLY A 368 8.81 1.93 24.08
C GLY A 368 9.68 2.25 22.86
N HIS A 369 10.95 1.90 22.93
CA HIS A 369 11.93 2.14 21.86
C HIS A 369 12.00 0.99 20.81
N ALA A 370 11.26 -0.09 21.02
CA ALA A 370 11.27 -1.27 20.16
C ALA A 370 10.07 -1.30 19.20
N ASP A 371 10.27 -1.89 18.04
CA ASP A 371 9.22 -2.11 17.06
C ASP A 371 8.60 -3.50 17.24
N LEU A 372 7.32 -3.52 17.55
CA LEU A 372 6.55 -4.76 17.66
C LEU A 372 6.21 -5.31 16.27
N LEU A 373 6.41 -6.62 16.12
CA LEU A 373 6.05 -7.39 14.94
C LEU A 373 5.05 -8.47 15.36
N GLU A 374 3.79 -8.19 15.15
CA GLU A 374 2.68 -9.10 15.48
C GLU A 374 2.13 -9.80 14.23
N PRO A 375 1.58 -11.02 14.36
CA PRO A 375 0.94 -11.71 13.25
C PRO A 375 -0.48 -11.16 13.01
N ASP A 376 -0.66 -10.34 11.98
CA ASP A 376 -1.92 -9.62 11.67
C ASP A 376 -3.16 -10.52 11.52
N ARG A 377 -2.98 -11.79 11.13
CA ARG A 377 -4.08 -12.70 10.76
C ARG A 377 -4.12 -13.99 11.56
N ALA A 378 -3.38 -14.07 12.65
CA ALA A 378 -3.40 -15.25 13.51
C ALA A 378 -4.74 -15.41 14.23
N GLU A 379 -5.29 -16.62 14.22
CA GLU A 379 -6.45 -16.95 15.04
C GLU A 379 -6.11 -16.98 16.54
N GLU A 380 -4.87 -17.39 16.86
CA GLU A 380 -4.30 -17.43 18.21
C GLU A 380 -2.89 -16.86 18.17
N ILE A 381 -2.53 -16.07 19.17
CA ILE A 381 -1.19 -15.50 19.32
C ILE A 381 -0.59 -16.09 20.60
N HIS A 382 0.49 -16.85 20.47
CA HIS A 382 1.27 -17.35 21.60
C HIS A 382 2.56 -16.57 21.79
N TYR A 383 3.21 -16.22 20.67
CA TYR A 383 4.42 -15.40 20.64
C TYR A 383 4.28 -14.26 19.67
N VAL A 384 4.90 -13.15 20.03
CA VAL A 384 5.17 -12.02 19.13
C VAL A 384 6.66 -11.77 19.07
N LEU A 385 7.11 -11.05 18.04
CA LEU A 385 8.49 -10.63 17.91
C LEU A 385 8.58 -9.11 18.10
N TYR A 386 9.72 -8.62 18.57
CA TYR A 386 10.06 -7.21 18.45
C TYR A 386 11.53 -7.04 18.07
N THR A 387 11.84 -5.91 17.46
CA THR A 387 13.21 -5.54 17.10
C THR A 387 13.71 -4.41 17.99
N ASP A 388 14.97 -4.50 18.40
CA ASP A 388 15.63 -3.50 19.25
C ASP A 388 16.96 -3.04 18.62
N GLU A 389 17.02 -1.78 18.22
CA GLU A 389 18.21 -1.13 17.65
C GLU A 389 19.14 -0.54 18.72
N THR A 390 18.70 -0.51 19.98
CA THR A 390 19.44 0.14 21.08
C THR A 390 20.90 -0.28 21.18
N PRO A 391 21.29 -1.58 21.03
CA PRO A 391 22.68 -1.99 21.11
C PRO A 391 23.58 -1.40 20.02
N TYR A 392 23.01 -0.89 18.94
CA TYR A 392 23.73 -0.44 17.74
C TYR A 392 23.65 1.08 17.52
N ARG A 393 22.88 1.82 18.31
CA ARG A 393 22.64 3.26 18.11
C ARG A 393 23.90 4.09 18.02
N ALA A 394 24.94 3.75 18.78
CA ALA A 394 26.21 4.45 18.73
C ALA A 394 26.94 4.32 17.37
N GLN A 395 26.49 3.42 16.50
CA GLN A 395 27.07 3.16 15.17
C GLN A 395 26.26 3.82 14.04
N LYS A 396 25.19 4.54 14.36
CA LYS A 396 24.22 5.08 13.39
C LYS A 396 24.86 5.94 12.29
N ASP A 397 25.87 6.73 12.64
CA ASP A 397 26.46 7.71 11.72
C ASP A 397 27.39 7.09 10.67
N TRP A 398 27.83 5.83 10.87
CA TRP A 398 28.71 5.14 9.94
C TRP A 398 28.15 3.84 9.36
N LEU A 399 26.93 3.49 9.70
CA LEU A 399 26.23 2.35 9.11
C LEU A 399 25.18 2.84 8.13
N ASN A 400 25.16 2.24 6.92
CA ASN A 400 24.11 2.53 5.94
C ASN A 400 22.74 1.97 6.38
N GLU A 401 22.76 0.84 7.11
CA GLU A 401 21.57 0.18 7.63
C GLU A 401 21.81 -0.16 9.10
N MET A 402 20.89 0.26 9.96
CA MET A 402 20.96 -0.03 11.40
C MET A 402 20.64 -1.50 11.65
N PRO A 403 21.55 -2.22 12.30
CA PRO A 403 21.25 -3.55 12.79
C PRO A 403 20.28 -3.47 13.99
N PHE A 404 19.60 -4.57 14.24
CA PHE A 404 18.75 -4.74 15.41
C PHE A 404 18.84 -6.18 15.94
N ASP A 405 18.60 -6.32 17.24
CA ASP A 405 18.36 -7.63 17.84
C ASP A 405 16.88 -7.99 17.73
N ILE A 406 16.59 -9.26 17.61
CA ILE A 406 15.24 -9.81 17.54
C ILE A 406 14.95 -10.55 18.84
N TYR A 407 13.85 -10.21 19.48
CA TYR A 407 13.35 -10.87 20.67
C TYR A 407 11.98 -11.48 20.40
N SER A 408 11.71 -12.65 20.97
CA SER A 408 10.37 -13.21 21.08
C SER A 408 9.81 -12.98 22.49
N VAL A 409 8.49 -12.81 22.56
CA VAL A 409 7.78 -12.68 23.83
C VAL A 409 6.58 -13.60 23.84
N ASN A 410 6.50 -14.43 24.87
CA ASN A 410 5.30 -15.22 25.13
C ASN A 410 4.20 -14.29 25.66
N VAL A 411 3.10 -14.16 24.93
CA VAL A 411 2.02 -13.21 25.28
C VAL A 411 1.27 -13.60 26.57
N HIS A 412 1.32 -14.88 26.93
CA HIS A 412 0.64 -15.37 28.15
C HIS A 412 1.50 -15.24 29.41
N THR A 413 2.83 -15.39 29.30
CA THR A 413 3.75 -15.31 30.45
C THR A 413 4.46 -13.99 30.56
N GLY A 414 4.70 -13.30 29.45
CA GLY A 414 5.55 -12.13 29.35
C GLY A 414 7.05 -12.48 29.29
N GLU A 415 7.38 -13.77 29.19
CA GLU A 415 8.77 -14.21 29.09
C GLU A 415 9.39 -13.77 27.77
N LYS A 416 10.55 -13.14 27.86
CA LYS A 416 11.30 -12.59 26.71
C LYS A 416 12.52 -13.48 26.44
N GLN A 417 12.73 -13.79 25.16
CA GLN A 417 13.88 -14.58 24.73
C GLN A 417 14.55 -13.89 23.51
N LEU A 418 15.87 -13.82 23.55
CA LEU A 418 16.66 -13.36 22.39
C LEU A 418 16.62 -14.42 21.29
N VAL A 419 16.13 -14.04 20.13
CA VAL A 419 16.02 -14.90 18.94
C VAL A 419 17.26 -14.76 18.05
N GLY A 420 17.76 -13.55 17.87
CA GLY A 420 18.95 -13.30 17.04
C GLY A 420 19.50 -11.90 17.22
N ARG A 421 20.79 -11.74 16.84
CA ARG A 421 21.54 -10.49 16.99
C ARG A 421 21.96 -9.93 15.64
N SER A 422 22.05 -8.61 15.57
CA SER A 422 22.61 -7.90 14.41
C SER A 422 21.93 -8.20 13.08
N TYR A 423 20.63 -8.46 13.13
CA TYR A 423 19.80 -8.59 11.93
C TYR A 423 19.64 -7.23 11.23
N ARG A 424 19.46 -7.26 9.90
CA ARG A 424 19.25 -6.05 9.08
C ARG A 424 17.94 -6.11 8.29
N THR A 425 17.36 -7.29 8.16
CA THR A 425 16.08 -7.51 7.50
C THR A 425 15.04 -7.89 8.54
N ARG A 426 13.96 -7.12 8.62
CA ARG A 426 12.88 -7.36 9.57
C ARG A 426 12.22 -8.71 9.32
N PRO A 427 11.93 -9.49 10.37
CA PRO A 427 11.10 -10.67 10.27
C PRO A 427 9.76 -10.39 9.62
N ARG A 428 9.28 -11.32 8.82
CA ARG A 428 7.98 -11.22 8.16
C ARG A 428 7.12 -12.42 8.52
N TRP A 429 5.95 -12.15 9.06
CA TRP A 429 4.98 -13.18 9.38
C TRP A 429 4.34 -13.77 8.12
N SER A 430 4.09 -15.07 8.15
CA SER A 430 3.31 -15.76 7.12
C SER A 430 1.86 -15.27 7.11
N MET A 431 1.18 -15.47 5.99
CA MET A 431 -0.18 -14.98 5.80
C MET A 431 -1.22 -15.59 6.75
N ASN A 432 -0.91 -16.74 7.35
CA ASN A 432 -1.74 -17.38 8.37
C ASN A 432 -1.28 -17.08 9.81
N GLY A 433 -0.23 -16.25 9.97
CA GLY A 433 0.31 -15.84 11.27
C GLY A 433 0.99 -16.94 12.09
N LYS A 434 1.22 -18.14 11.52
CA LYS A 434 1.81 -19.26 12.26
C LYS A 434 3.33 -19.18 12.37
N TRP A 435 3.99 -18.62 11.35
CA TRP A 435 5.44 -18.57 11.27
C TRP A 435 5.91 -17.18 10.89
N ALA A 436 7.07 -16.77 11.42
CA ALA A 436 7.80 -15.64 10.91
C ALA A 436 9.08 -16.11 10.23
N VAL A 437 9.43 -15.55 9.07
CA VAL A 437 10.70 -15.81 8.40
C VAL A 437 11.63 -14.63 8.57
N MET A 438 12.91 -14.92 8.78
CA MET A 438 13.95 -13.94 9.02
C MET A 438 15.27 -14.40 8.39
N TYR A 439 15.99 -13.47 7.80
CA TYR A 439 17.30 -13.73 7.22
C TYR A 439 18.39 -13.43 8.23
N ASP A 440 19.17 -14.44 8.57
CA ASP A 440 20.38 -14.31 9.39
C ASP A 440 21.55 -13.86 8.50
N PRO A 441 22.05 -12.61 8.63
CA PRO A 441 23.09 -12.10 7.74
C PRO A 441 24.48 -12.68 8.05
N ILE A 442 24.68 -13.27 9.23
CA ILE A 442 25.96 -13.87 9.63
C ILE A 442 26.03 -15.32 9.18
N ALA A 443 24.98 -16.10 9.46
CA ALA A 443 24.87 -17.48 9.00
C ALA A 443 24.51 -17.57 7.50
N GLN A 444 24.04 -16.50 6.91
CA GLN A 444 23.62 -16.38 5.51
C GLN A 444 22.51 -17.40 5.15
N VAL A 445 21.55 -17.57 6.06
CA VAL A 445 20.42 -18.49 5.90
C VAL A 445 19.10 -17.80 6.23
N TRP A 446 18.01 -18.32 5.65
CA TRP A 446 16.67 -18.00 6.10
C TRP A 446 16.28 -18.95 7.23
N ASN A 447 15.80 -18.36 8.33
CA ASN A 447 15.26 -19.05 9.47
C ASN A 447 13.73 -18.87 9.53
N LYS A 448 13.06 -19.88 10.04
CA LYS A 448 11.66 -19.86 10.44
C LYS A 448 11.57 -19.78 11.96
N PHE A 449 10.78 -18.86 12.46
CA PHE A 449 10.32 -18.80 13.84
C PHE A 449 8.91 -19.37 13.91
N ASP A 450 8.69 -20.36 14.78
CA ASP A 450 7.36 -20.94 15.02
C ASP A 450 6.60 -20.10 16.04
N GLY A 451 5.50 -19.47 15.61
CA GLY A 451 4.69 -18.57 16.45
C GLY A 451 3.94 -19.28 17.60
N LYS A 452 3.89 -20.62 17.60
CA LYS A 452 3.27 -21.43 18.65
C LYS A 452 4.27 -21.94 19.69
N THR A 453 5.43 -22.42 19.23
CA THR A 453 6.45 -23.03 20.11
C THR A 453 7.56 -22.07 20.51
N GLY A 454 7.80 -21.01 19.74
CA GLY A 454 8.93 -20.10 19.93
C GLY A 454 10.25 -20.65 19.36
N GLU A 455 10.24 -21.77 18.64
CA GLU A 455 11.44 -22.40 18.10
C GLU A 455 11.90 -21.71 16.80
N VAL A 456 13.22 -21.70 16.61
CA VAL A 456 13.87 -21.20 15.39
C VAL A 456 14.49 -22.35 14.62
N THR A 457 14.23 -22.44 13.33
CA THR A 457 14.71 -23.53 12.47
C THR A 457 15.23 -22.96 11.13
N ASP A 458 16.39 -23.42 10.69
CA ASP A 458 16.88 -23.14 9.33
C ASP A 458 15.98 -23.80 8.29
N ILE A 459 15.62 -23.03 7.24
CA ILE A 459 14.74 -23.49 6.16
C ILE A 459 15.39 -23.38 4.78
N SER A 460 16.59 -22.85 4.66
CA SER A 460 17.20 -22.56 3.36
C SER A 460 18.46 -23.36 3.03
N THR A 461 19.18 -23.90 4.01
CA THR A 461 20.41 -24.68 3.77
C THR A 461 20.18 -25.85 2.81
N ALA A 462 19.02 -26.49 2.86
CA ALA A 462 18.67 -27.60 1.97
C ALA A 462 18.51 -27.20 0.48
N ILE A 463 18.50 -25.92 0.13
CA ILE A 463 18.49 -25.43 -1.26
C ILE A 463 19.80 -25.79 -1.97
N GLY A 464 20.92 -25.74 -1.26
CA GLY A 464 22.23 -26.07 -1.81
C GLY A 464 22.84 -24.99 -2.72
N TYR A 465 22.23 -23.83 -2.81
CA TYR A 465 22.73 -22.64 -3.50
C TYR A 465 22.71 -21.43 -2.57
N PRO A 466 23.62 -20.46 -2.75
CA PRO A 466 23.56 -19.20 -2.02
C PRO A 466 22.23 -18.47 -2.23
N ILE A 467 21.64 -18.04 -1.12
CA ILE A 467 20.39 -17.25 -1.12
C ILE A 467 20.67 -15.77 -0.78
N PHE A 468 21.93 -15.41 -0.71
CA PHE A 468 22.45 -14.08 -0.46
C PHE A 468 23.18 -13.54 -1.70
N GLU A 469 23.36 -12.23 -1.77
CA GLU A 469 24.01 -11.56 -2.89
C GLU A 469 25.50 -11.98 -3.00
N GLU A 470 25.79 -12.86 -3.96
CA GLU A 470 27.11 -13.48 -4.12
C GLU A 470 28.19 -12.47 -4.57
N THR A 471 27.78 -11.37 -5.21
CA THR A 471 28.67 -10.31 -5.72
C THR A 471 28.75 -9.10 -4.81
N TYR A 472 28.25 -9.21 -3.57
CA TYR A 472 28.23 -8.10 -2.62
C TYR A 472 29.63 -7.72 -2.15
N ASP A 473 30.07 -6.50 -2.47
CA ASP A 473 31.44 -6.01 -2.24
C ASP A 473 31.54 -4.91 -1.17
N LYS A 474 30.48 -4.69 -0.39
CA LYS A 474 30.48 -3.70 0.69
C LYS A 474 30.97 -4.29 2.01
N PRO A 475 31.51 -3.47 2.94
CA PRO A 475 32.05 -3.93 4.23
C PRO A 475 30.93 -4.29 5.25
N ASN A 476 29.89 -4.96 4.81
CA ASN A 476 28.74 -5.42 5.60
C ASN A 476 28.42 -6.86 5.23
N PRO A 477 27.72 -7.62 6.07
CA PRO A 477 27.18 -8.92 5.67
C PRO A 477 26.31 -8.81 4.42
N ALA A 478 26.46 -9.75 3.50
CA ALA A 478 25.67 -9.76 2.27
C ALA A 478 24.17 -9.92 2.55
N PRO A 479 23.31 -9.11 1.95
CA PRO A 479 21.86 -9.24 2.08
C PRO A 479 21.35 -10.47 1.34
N ALA A 480 20.18 -10.98 1.71
CA ALA A 480 19.50 -11.99 0.93
C ALA A 480 18.95 -11.40 -0.38
N TYR A 481 18.79 -12.23 -1.42
CA TYR A 481 18.07 -11.83 -2.64
C TYR A 481 16.59 -11.49 -2.39
N GLY A 482 16.03 -11.93 -1.26
CA GLY A 482 14.73 -11.50 -0.77
C GLY A 482 13.61 -12.53 -0.92
N ILE A 483 12.40 -12.08 -0.56
CA ILE A 483 11.17 -12.86 -0.59
C ILE A 483 10.32 -12.41 -1.79
N ALA A 484 9.91 -13.36 -2.63
CA ALA A 484 8.95 -13.12 -3.70
C ALA A 484 7.51 -12.98 -3.17
N GLY A 485 7.18 -13.74 -2.14
CA GLY A 485 5.87 -13.74 -1.50
C GLY A 485 5.53 -15.05 -0.78
N TRP A 486 4.24 -15.34 -0.66
CA TRP A 486 3.68 -16.44 0.11
C TRP A 486 2.65 -17.21 -0.72
N THR A 487 2.46 -18.48 -0.41
CA THR A 487 1.26 -19.20 -0.91
C THR A 487 0.01 -18.76 -0.15
N ALA A 488 -1.14 -18.85 -0.80
CA ALA A 488 -2.41 -18.34 -0.26
C ALA A 488 -2.84 -19.01 1.07
N ASP A 489 -2.38 -20.25 1.32
CA ASP A 489 -2.60 -20.97 2.58
C ASP A 489 -1.63 -20.53 3.69
N GLY A 490 -0.63 -19.70 3.35
CA GLY A 490 0.41 -19.25 4.27
C GLY A 490 1.39 -20.34 4.71
N ASN A 491 1.36 -21.52 4.11
CA ASN A 491 2.20 -22.65 4.51
C ASN A 491 3.56 -22.68 3.78
N ASN A 492 3.73 -21.88 2.74
CA ASN A 492 5.01 -21.80 2.04
C ASN A 492 5.42 -20.35 1.84
N VAL A 493 6.73 -20.10 1.91
CA VAL A 493 7.37 -18.86 1.49
C VAL A 493 8.08 -19.07 0.15
N LEU A 494 8.02 -18.06 -0.70
CA LEU A 494 8.73 -18.00 -1.97
C LEU A 494 9.92 -17.06 -1.82
N ILE A 495 11.14 -17.58 -1.99
CA ILE A 495 12.38 -16.79 -1.91
C ILE A 495 13.15 -16.85 -3.21
N TYR A 496 14.12 -15.97 -3.34
CA TYR A 496 15.05 -15.92 -4.47
C TYR A 496 16.42 -16.50 -4.09
N ASP A 497 17.06 -17.21 -5.04
CA ASP A 497 18.52 -17.23 -5.14
C ASP A 497 19.00 -16.18 -6.18
N ALA A 498 20.25 -16.23 -6.64
CA ALA A 498 20.76 -15.31 -7.66
C ALA A 498 19.89 -15.30 -8.93
N TYR A 499 19.32 -16.43 -9.32
CA TYR A 499 18.66 -16.64 -10.60
C TYR A 499 17.21 -17.11 -10.51
N ASP A 500 16.93 -18.03 -9.57
CA ASP A 500 15.71 -18.83 -9.57
C ASP A 500 14.79 -18.51 -8.38
N TRP A 501 13.56 -19.04 -8.42
CA TRP A 501 12.57 -18.98 -7.35
C TRP A 501 12.47 -20.30 -6.62
N TRP A 502 12.46 -20.24 -5.30
CA TRP A 502 12.37 -21.39 -4.42
C TRP A 502 11.12 -21.32 -3.55
N LYS A 503 10.35 -22.40 -3.54
CA LYS A 503 9.23 -22.59 -2.63
C LYS A 503 9.69 -23.43 -1.44
N ILE A 504 9.56 -22.88 -0.24
CA ILE A 504 9.95 -23.52 1.01
C ILE A 504 8.71 -23.81 1.83
N ASP A 505 8.52 -25.07 2.19
CA ASP A 505 7.47 -25.54 3.07
C ASP A 505 7.79 -25.20 4.54
N LEU A 506 6.99 -24.33 5.14
CA LEU A 506 7.15 -23.92 6.54
C LEU A 506 6.63 -24.95 7.54
N THR A 507 5.85 -25.93 7.09
CA THR A 507 5.45 -27.07 7.96
C THR A 507 6.62 -28.01 8.23
N GLY A 508 7.63 -28.02 7.37
CA GLY A 508 8.80 -28.88 7.47
C GLY A 508 8.58 -30.30 6.91
N GLU A 509 7.45 -30.53 6.23
CA GLU A 509 7.12 -31.86 5.68
C GLU A 509 7.81 -32.13 4.33
N ARG A 510 8.21 -31.06 3.61
CA ARG A 510 8.74 -31.15 2.25
C ARG A 510 10.07 -30.41 2.12
N GLN A 511 10.91 -30.92 1.23
CA GLN A 511 12.14 -30.23 0.85
C GLN A 511 11.85 -28.98 -0.01
N PRO A 512 12.77 -28.00 -0.02
CA PRO A 512 12.68 -26.85 -0.92
C PRO A 512 12.52 -27.26 -2.38
N GLU A 513 11.61 -26.63 -3.09
CA GLU A 513 11.31 -26.88 -4.50
C GLU A 513 11.68 -25.67 -5.36
N CYS A 514 12.56 -25.88 -6.37
CA CYS A 514 12.85 -24.83 -7.35
C CYS A 514 11.68 -24.71 -8.33
N ILE A 515 10.86 -23.66 -8.18
CA ILE A 515 9.68 -23.39 -9.04
C ILE A 515 10.12 -23.22 -10.50
N THR A 516 11.19 -22.46 -10.74
CA THR A 516 11.69 -22.17 -12.08
C THR A 516 12.53 -23.30 -12.68
N LYS A 517 12.63 -24.43 -11.97
CA LYS A 517 13.30 -25.68 -12.40
C LYS A 517 14.75 -25.47 -12.82
N GLY A 518 15.45 -24.51 -12.20
CA GLY A 518 16.82 -24.17 -12.48
C GLY A 518 17.06 -23.50 -13.85
N TYR A 519 16.00 -23.03 -14.49
CA TYR A 519 16.12 -22.33 -15.77
C TYR A 519 16.99 -21.09 -15.67
N GLY A 520 16.81 -20.31 -14.60
CA GLY A 520 17.56 -19.09 -14.39
C GLY A 520 19.07 -19.38 -14.29
N ARG A 521 19.47 -20.25 -13.39
CA ARG A 521 20.89 -20.61 -13.16
C ARG A 521 21.54 -21.26 -14.38
N LYS A 522 20.82 -22.17 -15.04
CA LYS A 522 21.32 -22.84 -16.25
C LYS A 522 21.64 -21.86 -17.38
N ASN A 523 20.89 -20.79 -17.50
CA ASN A 523 21.01 -19.82 -18.59
C ASN A 523 21.66 -18.50 -18.15
N GLN A 524 22.10 -18.38 -16.89
CA GLN A 524 22.62 -17.14 -16.29
C GLN A 524 21.63 -15.97 -16.44
N ARG A 525 20.35 -16.23 -16.09
CA ARG A 525 19.24 -15.30 -16.19
C ARG A 525 18.56 -15.12 -14.85
N SER A 526 18.64 -13.94 -14.28
CA SER A 526 17.95 -13.65 -13.02
C SER A 526 16.46 -13.41 -13.27
N ILE A 527 15.61 -14.09 -12.51
CA ILE A 527 14.14 -14.02 -12.63
C ILE A 527 13.60 -13.32 -11.40
N ARG A 528 12.92 -12.18 -11.57
CA ARG A 528 12.39 -11.38 -10.47
C ARG A 528 10.92 -10.99 -10.73
N LYS A 529 10.13 -10.88 -9.67
CA LYS A 529 8.78 -10.33 -9.77
C LYS A 529 8.85 -8.87 -10.25
N MET A 530 8.02 -8.50 -11.21
CA MET A 530 7.99 -7.11 -11.66
C MET A 530 7.40 -6.20 -10.58
N THR A 531 8.01 -5.01 -10.42
CA THR A 531 7.67 -4.01 -9.39
C THR A 531 6.25 -3.48 -9.48
N SER A 532 5.63 -3.53 -10.64
CA SER A 532 4.23 -3.17 -10.84
C SER A 532 3.22 -4.04 -10.07
N ASN A 533 3.66 -5.18 -9.53
CA ASN A 533 2.90 -6.06 -8.64
C ASN A 533 3.48 -6.08 -7.21
N ILE A 534 4.13 -5.00 -6.78
CA ILE A 534 4.77 -4.89 -5.45
C ILE A 534 3.79 -5.29 -4.33
N ASP A 535 2.55 -4.83 -4.41
CA ASP A 535 1.53 -5.09 -3.37
C ASP A 535 1.02 -6.54 -3.36
N LYS A 536 1.39 -7.33 -4.38
CA LYS A 536 0.98 -8.72 -4.44
C LYS A 536 2.00 -9.61 -3.78
N GLU A 537 1.71 -9.99 -2.56
CA GLU A 537 2.55 -10.87 -1.76
C GLU A 537 2.02 -12.31 -1.68
N VAL A 538 0.80 -12.55 -2.15
CA VAL A 538 0.12 -13.84 -2.03
C VAL A 538 -0.16 -14.44 -3.39
N PHE A 539 0.25 -15.69 -3.60
CA PHE A 539 0.11 -16.42 -4.84
C PHE A 539 -0.77 -17.66 -4.68
N ASN A 540 -1.74 -17.78 -5.58
CA ASN A 540 -2.56 -18.98 -5.69
C ASN A 540 -1.89 -20.04 -6.58
N PRO A 541 -2.17 -21.35 -6.38
CA PRO A 541 -1.54 -22.43 -7.14
C PRO A 541 -1.72 -22.36 -8.66
N ASP A 542 -2.83 -21.79 -9.13
CA ASP A 542 -3.16 -21.67 -10.56
C ASP A 542 -2.88 -20.28 -11.13
N GLU A 543 -2.13 -19.47 -10.38
CA GLU A 543 -1.84 -18.12 -10.77
C GLU A 543 -0.65 -18.02 -11.73
N THR A 544 -0.69 -16.98 -12.57
CA THR A 544 0.41 -16.58 -13.43
C THR A 544 0.89 -15.19 -13.04
N VAL A 545 2.18 -15.06 -12.84
CA VAL A 545 2.85 -13.83 -12.42
C VAL A 545 3.67 -13.27 -13.57
N ILE A 546 3.72 -11.96 -13.70
CA ILE A 546 4.65 -11.31 -14.63
C ILE A 546 5.98 -11.12 -13.91
N VAL A 547 7.04 -11.54 -14.58
CA VAL A 547 8.41 -11.48 -14.07
C VAL A 547 9.31 -10.79 -15.07
N SER A 548 10.29 -10.04 -14.57
CA SER A 548 11.42 -9.62 -15.38
C SER A 548 12.46 -10.73 -15.41
N VAL A 549 13.12 -10.88 -16.54
CA VAL A 549 14.21 -11.81 -16.75
C VAL A 549 15.40 -11.03 -17.30
N TRP A 550 16.46 -10.96 -16.52
CA TRP A 550 17.71 -10.30 -16.92
C TRP A 550 18.73 -11.31 -17.35
N ASP A 551 19.27 -11.19 -18.57
CA ASP A 551 20.33 -12.04 -19.10
C ASP A 551 21.68 -11.42 -18.81
N GLU A 552 22.49 -12.07 -17.98
CA GLU A 552 23.83 -11.57 -17.59
C GLU A 552 24.84 -11.60 -18.74
N ASN A 553 24.62 -12.42 -19.78
CA ASN A 553 25.54 -12.54 -20.88
C ASN A 553 25.35 -11.47 -21.95
N THR A 554 24.09 -11.13 -22.26
CA THR A 554 23.73 -10.17 -23.31
C THR A 554 23.34 -8.80 -22.75
N MET A 555 23.06 -8.71 -21.46
CA MET A 555 22.48 -7.54 -20.79
C MET A 555 21.07 -7.19 -21.31
N ASP A 556 20.41 -8.14 -21.95
CA ASP A 556 19.04 -7.97 -22.39
C ASP A 556 18.07 -8.18 -21.22
N GLU A 557 17.02 -7.38 -21.17
CA GLU A 557 15.90 -7.62 -20.27
C GLU A 557 14.73 -8.21 -21.02
N GLY A 558 13.94 -9.03 -20.36
CA GLY A 558 12.73 -9.60 -20.92
C GLY A 558 11.59 -9.60 -19.92
N ILE A 559 10.38 -9.54 -20.45
CA ILE A 559 9.17 -9.74 -19.70
C ILE A 559 8.63 -11.12 -20.00
N TYR A 560 8.39 -11.88 -18.94
CA TYR A 560 7.90 -13.24 -19.02
C TYR A 560 6.67 -13.43 -18.13
N SER A 561 5.89 -14.44 -18.42
CA SER A 561 4.88 -14.95 -17.49
C SER A 561 5.38 -16.25 -16.87
N LEU A 562 5.29 -16.33 -15.54
CA LEU A 562 5.65 -17.51 -14.74
C LEU A 562 4.38 -18.04 -14.05
N ASP A 563 4.01 -19.32 -14.27
CA ASP A 563 2.98 -19.96 -13.46
C ASP A 563 3.61 -20.68 -12.25
N MET A 564 2.80 -20.94 -11.23
CA MET A 564 3.27 -21.62 -10.01
C MET A 564 3.65 -23.10 -10.22
N LYS A 565 3.52 -23.64 -11.44
CA LYS A 565 3.99 -24.97 -11.86
C LYS A 565 5.33 -24.89 -12.59
N GLY A 566 5.90 -23.68 -12.70
CA GLY A 566 7.24 -23.41 -13.26
C GLY A 566 7.28 -23.30 -14.79
N ARG A 567 6.14 -23.06 -15.44
CA ARG A 567 6.14 -22.75 -16.88
C ARG A 567 6.48 -21.28 -17.07
N LEU A 568 7.64 -21.04 -17.65
CA LEU A 568 8.11 -19.71 -18.01
C LEU A 568 7.86 -19.47 -19.50
N LYS A 569 7.10 -18.42 -19.83
CA LYS A 569 6.77 -18.06 -21.21
C LYS A 569 7.22 -16.64 -21.49
N LYS A 570 8.05 -16.47 -22.51
CA LYS A 570 8.51 -15.17 -22.99
C LYS A 570 7.35 -14.38 -23.58
N LEU A 571 7.22 -13.13 -23.19
CA LEU A 571 6.27 -12.15 -23.70
C LEU A 571 6.97 -11.09 -24.56
N ALA A 572 8.10 -10.60 -24.07
CA ALA A 572 8.98 -9.67 -24.77
C ALA A 572 10.41 -9.89 -24.29
N GLU A 573 11.40 -9.57 -25.11
CA GLU A 573 12.83 -9.60 -24.75
C GLU A 573 13.62 -8.84 -25.80
N GLY A 574 14.63 -8.10 -25.39
CA GLY A 574 15.54 -7.38 -26.29
C GLY A 574 16.53 -6.52 -25.51
N PRO A 575 17.38 -5.79 -26.24
CA PRO A 575 18.38 -4.90 -25.65
C PRO A 575 17.72 -3.60 -25.12
N PHE A 576 16.73 -3.77 -24.28
CA PHE A 576 15.93 -2.70 -23.67
C PHE A 576 15.80 -2.94 -22.17
N ILE A 577 15.55 -1.86 -21.43
CA ILE A 577 15.05 -1.89 -20.06
C ILE A 577 13.53 -1.70 -20.14
N TYR A 578 12.77 -2.62 -19.53
CA TYR A 578 11.31 -2.63 -19.59
C TYR A 578 10.66 -2.05 -18.33
#